data_4c2111d5308beb833734593048db39d8
#
_entry.id   4c2111d5308beb833734593048db39d8
#
_cell.length_a   1.000
_cell.length_b   1.000
_cell.length_c   1.000
_cell.angle_alpha   90.00
_cell.angle_beta   90.00
_cell.angle_gamma   90.00
#
_symmetry.space_group_name_H-M   'P 1'
#
loop_
_entity.id
_entity.type
_entity.pdbx_description
1 polymer ?
#
loop_
_entity_poly.entity_id
_entity_poly.type
_entity_poly.pdbx_seq_one_letter_code
_entity_poly.pdbx_strand_id
1 'polypeptide(L)'
;MKKTIAIIGHTGAVGAQIYRYFEEKAHLMMGLSLGSQTHDWEEINKDADYVFVCVPTPYKWEQQVYDLSILNEVLYKLNEKIVIIKSTIPPGTTEKLQEKYPTLTLLFNPEFLSEATAREDFINPDRQLVGYTDKSRKYSMEVLNLLPESPYGVIMKASEAEITKYVNNFHGALMVIFANFFYDICEKIGADFEAVKKAGQASKWVGSPMGRMYWEVFHKGKRGYGGKCFPKDVDSLIKWCKENNVNTEIIEATRKANVRILKSQGMTEKVAEKSK
;
A
#
# COMPACT_ATOMS: atom_id res chain seq x y z
N MET A 1 1.96 17.04 22.98
CA MET A 1 0.59 17.24 23.54
C MET A 1 -0.28 16.05 23.21
N LYS A 2 -1.19 15.68 24.11
CA LYS A 2 -2.15 14.61 23.87
C LYS A 2 -3.14 15.04 22.78
N LYS A 3 -3.40 14.18 21.79
CA LYS A 3 -4.33 14.42 20.66
C LYS A 3 -5.46 13.41 20.72
N THR A 4 -6.60 13.74 20.15
CA THR A 4 -7.70 12.80 19.90
C THR A 4 -7.58 12.31 18.46
N ILE A 5 -7.37 11.00 18.29
CA ILE A 5 -7.07 10.39 16.99
C ILE A 5 -8.13 9.35 16.65
N ALA A 6 -8.85 9.57 15.55
CA ALA A 6 -9.81 8.61 15.03
C ALA A 6 -9.19 7.74 13.94
N ILE A 7 -9.47 6.43 13.97
CA ILE A 7 -9.03 5.46 12.98
C ILE A 7 -10.27 4.82 12.34
N ILE A 8 -10.54 5.16 11.09
CA ILE A 8 -11.59 4.51 10.30
C ILE A 8 -10.98 3.27 9.63
N GLY A 9 -11.49 2.09 9.97
CA GLY A 9 -10.88 0.81 9.61
C GLY A 9 -9.90 0.28 10.66
N HIS A 10 -10.09 0.61 11.95
CA HIS A 10 -9.18 0.30 13.06
C HIS A 10 -8.99 -1.21 13.32
N THR A 11 -9.87 -2.08 12.83
CA THR A 11 -9.72 -3.54 12.95
C THR A 11 -9.00 -4.17 11.76
N GLY A 12 -8.72 -3.39 10.70
CA GLY A 12 -7.99 -3.86 9.51
C GLY A 12 -6.47 -4.00 9.75
N ALA A 13 -5.78 -4.65 8.82
CA ALA A 13 -4.34 -4.94 8.93
C ALA A 13 -3.50 -3.69 9.19
N VAL A 14 -3.77 -2.58 8.51
CA VAL A 14 -3.07 -1.30 8.67
C VAL A 14 -3.63 -0.52 9.86
N GLY A 15 -4.96 -0.37 9.93
CA GLY A 15 -5.60 0.44 10.97
C GLY A 15 -5.33 -0.06 12.39
N ALA A 16 -5.23 -1.39 12.59
CA ALA A 16 -4.92 -1.96 13.89
C ALA A 16 -3.50 -1.61 14.37
N GLN A 17 -2.52 -1.53 13.47
CA GLN A 17 -1.15 -1.13 13.83
C GLN A 17 -1.10 0.34 14.26
N ILE A 18 -1.83 1.21 13.54
CA ILE A 18 -1.93 2.64 13.85
C ILE A 18 -2.64 2.84 15.18
N TYR A 19 -3.78 2.18 15.38
CA TYR A 19 -4.58 2.30 16.60
C TYR A 19 -3.74 1.94 17.83
N ARG A 20 -3.09 0.77 17.83
CA ARG A 20 -2.24 0.32 18.91
C ARG A 20 -1.06 1.27 19.16
N TYR A 21 -0.40 1.76 18.11
CA TYR A 21 0.72 2.68 18.25
C TYR A 21 0.33 3.98 18.98
N PHE A 22 -0.77 4.61 18.57
CA PHE A 22 -1.21 5.85 19.21
C PHE A 22 -1.77 5.62 20.63
N GLU A 23 -2.41 4.47 20.87
CA GLU A 23 -2.84 4.05 22.21
C GLU A 23 -1.63 3.91 23.15
N GLU A 24 -0.56 3.24 22.72
CA GLU A 24 0.71 3.10 23.46
C GLU A 24 1.41 4.44 23.70
N LYS A 25 1.18 5.44 22.84
CA LYS A 25 1.66 6.83 23.02
C LYS A 25 0.72 7.69 23.87
N ALA A 26 -0.27 7.06 24.52
CA ALA A 26 -1.25 7.70 25.40
C ALA A 26 -2.08 8.81 24.76
N HIS A 27 -2.34 8.72 23.44
CA HIS A 27 -3.34 9.53 22.76
C HIS A 27 -4.76 9.10 23.14
N LEU A 28 -5.76 9.95 22.90
CA LEU A 28 -7.18 9.58 23.01
C LEU A 28 -7.59 8.89 21.69
N MET A 29 -8.07 7.64 21.77
CA MET A 29 -8.36 6.84 20.60
C MET A 29 -9.84 6.70 20.33
N MET A 30 -10.22 6.90 19.08
CA MET A 30 -11.56 6.65 18.55
C MET A 30 -11.46 5.63 17.42
N GLY A 31 -12.30 4.59 17.42
CA GLY A 31 -12.27 3.51 16.43
C GLY A 31 -13.62 3.32 15.76
N LEU A 32 -13.62 3.20 14.42
CA LEU A 32 -14.80 2.88 13.64
C LEU A 32 -14.45 1.88 12.54
N SER A 33 -15.10 0.70 12.56
CA SER A 33 -14.97 -0.35 11.55
C SER A 33 -16.29 -1.08 11.40
N LEU A 34 -16.44 -1.83 10.30
CA LEU A 34 -17.60 -2.72 10.15
C LEU A 34 -17.62 -3.75 11.29
N GLY A 35 -18.73 -3.79 12.03
CA GLY A 35 -18.93 -4.71 13.16
C GLY A 35 -18.16 -4.37 14.43
N SER A 36 -17.41 -3.27 14.48
CA SER A 36 -16.70 -2.82 15.68
C SER A 36 -16.62 -1.29 15.70
N GLN A 37 -17.38 -0.67 16.59
CA GLN A 37 -17.45 0.77 16.75
C GLN A 37 -17.25 1.11 18.21
N THR A 38 -16.22 1.92 18.52
CA THR A 38 -16.03 2.49 19.86
C THR A 38 -16.63 3.89 19.95
N HIS A 39 -16.80 4.57 18.81
CA HIS A 39 -17.37 5.90 18.67
C HIS A 39 -18.18 5.99 17.38
N ASP A 40 -19.16 6.89 17.35
CA ASP A 40 -19.95 7.18 16.15
C ASP A 40 -19.39 8.35 15.33
N TRP A 41 -20.06 8.68 14.21
CA TRP A 41 -19.64 9.76 13.33
C TRP A 41 -19.79 11.16 13.95
N GLU A 42 -20.75 11.36 14.84
CA GLU A 42 -20.99 12.63 15.50
C GLU A 42 -19.87 12.91 16.51
N GLU A 43 -19.51 11.93 17.32
CA GLU A 43 -18.39 11.99 18.26
C GLU A 43 -17.05 12.23 17.53
N ILE A 44 -16.79 11.53 16.41
CA ILE A 44 -15.58 11.72 15.60
C ILE A 44 -15.53 13.13 15.02
N ASN A 45 -16.63 13.62 14.46
CA ASN A 45 -16.68 14.97 13.91
C ASN A 45 -16.54 16.04 14.99
N LYS A 46 -17.00 15.79 16.20
CA LYS A 46 -16.86 16.72 17.31
C LYS A 46 -15.46 16.74 17.89
N ASP A 47 -14.90 15.57 18.23
CA ASP A 47 -13.79 15.48 19.18
C ASP A 47 -12.45 15.09 18.53
N ALA A 48 -12.41 14.50 17.30
CA ALA A 48 -11.16 14.09 16.69
C ALA A 48 -10.34 15.29 16.16
N ASP A 49 -9.07 15.36 16.54
CA ASP A 49 -8.08 16.27 15.96
C ASP A 49 -7.60 15.78 14.58
N TYR A 50 -7.38 14.45 14.48
CA TYR A 50 -6.91 13.77 13.27
C TYR A 50 -7.74 12.52 12.98
N VAL A 51 -8.02 12.28 11.71
CA VAL A 51 -8.74 11.08 11.24
C VAL A 51 -7.86 10.32 10.26
N PHE A 52 -7.41 9.13 10.64
CA PHE A 52 -6.72 8.21 9.73
C PHE A 52 -7.74 7.30 9.06
N VAL A 53 -7.70 7.25 7.73
CA VAL A 53 -8.63 6.43 6.93
C VAL A 53 -7.88 5.25 6.33
N CYS A 54 -8.20 4.05 6.84
CA CYS A 54 -7.56 2.76 6.51
C CYS A 54 -8.59 1.78 5.94
N VAL A 55 -9.44 2.25 5.04
CA VAL A 55 -10.51 1.44 4.47
C VAL A 55 -10.07 0.67 3.23
N PRO A 56 -10.70 -0.46 2.90
CA PRO A 56 -10.42 -1.18 1.67
C PRO A 56 -10.71 -0.32 0.43
N THR A 57 -9.81 -0.42 -0.56
CA THR A 57 -9.98 0.12 -1.91
C THR A 57 -9.81 -1.04 -2.90
N PRO A 58 -10.83 -1.93 -3.02
CA PRO A 58 -10.72 -3.11 -3.86
C PRO A 58 -10.63 -2.74 -5.34
N TYR A 59 -9.97 -3.59 -6.11
CA TYR A 59 -9.90 -3.43 -7.56
C TYR A 59 -11.04 -4.19 -8.24
N LYS A 60 -11.86 -3.49 -9.01
CA LYS A 60 -12.94 -4.08 -9.82
C LYS A 60 -12.37 -4.55 -11.14
N TRP A 61 -12.05 -5.84 -11.24
CA TRP A 61 -11.37 -6.46 -12.37
C TRP A 61 -12.12 -6.30 -13.71
N GLU A 62 -13.46 -6.38 -13.68
CA GLU A 62 -14.29 -6.24 -14.88
C GLU A 62 -14.27 -4.82 -15.44
N GLN A 63 -14.23 -3.82 -14.57
CA GLN A 63 -14.21 -2.40 -14.91
C GLN A 63 -12.78 -1.84 -14.97
N GLN A 64 -11.80 -2.62 -14.53
CA GLN A 64 -10.39 -2.22 -14.41
C GLN A 64 -10.18 -0.92 -13.63
N VAL A 65 -10.89 -0.74 -12.50
CA VAL A 65 -10.80 0.45 -11.65
C VAL A 65 -10.69 0.10 -10.18
N TYR A 66 -10.08 0.99 -9.40
CA TYR A 66 -10.24 0.98 -7.95
C TYR A 66 -11.68 1.34 -7.58
N ASP A 67 -12.26 0.59 -6.67
CA ASP A 67 -13.50 0.98 -6.03
C ASP A 67 -13.19 1.90 -4.85
N LEU A 68 -13.39 3.19 -5.08
CA LEU A 68 -13.22 4.21 -4.06
C LEU A 68 -14.54 4.55 -3.33
N SER A 69 -15.59 3.74 -3.50
CA SER A 69 -16.92 4.02 -2.93
C SER A 69 -16.87 4.13 -1.41
N ILE A 70 -16.20 3.18 -0.73
CA ILE A 70 -16.06 3.18 0.73
C ILE A 70 -15.26 4.40 1.20
N LEU A 71 -14.16 4.75 0.52
CA LEU A 71 -13.38 5.95 0.83
C LEU A 71 -14.24 7.22 0.68
N ASN A 72 -14.98 7.33 -0.43
CA ASN A 72 -15.88 8.46 -0.65
C ASN A 72 -16.99 8.54 0.40
N GLU A 73 -17.57 7.42 0.80
CA GLU A 73 -18.60 7.38 1.87
C GLU A 73 -18.04 7.90 3.19
N VAL A 74 -16.82 7.47 3.55
CA VAL A 74 -16.14 7.94 4.77
C VAL A 74 -15.91 9.44 4.71
N LEU A 75 -15.33 9.95 3.61
CA LEU A 75 -15.04 11.38 3.47
C LEU A 75 -16.31 12.23 3.47
N TYR A 76 -17.41 11.73 2.92
CA TYR A 76 -18.71 12.41 2.93
C TYR A 76 -19.29 12.58 4.34
N LYS A 77 -19.02 11.63 5.25
CA LYS A 77 -19.49 11.67 6.65
C LYS A 77 -18.65 12.56 7.57
N LEU A 78 -17.47 12.98 7.09
CA LEU A 78 -16.56 13.84 7.85
C LEU A 78 -16.78 15.32 7.50
N ASN A 79 -16.62 16.19 8.47
CA ASN A 79 -16.72 17.63 8.27
C ASN A 79 -15.59 18.38 9.01
N GLU A 80 -14.94 19.32 8.34
CA GLU A 80 -13.88 20.21 8.88
C GLU A 80 -12.75 19.45 9.62
N LYS A 81 -12.40 18.25 9.14
CA LYS A 81 -11.36 17.41 9.75
C LYS A 81 -10.05 17.41 8.96
N ILE A 82 -8.95 17.19 9.68
CA ILE A 82 -7.66 16.83 9.12
C ILE A 82 -7.68 15.31 8.93
N VAL A 83 -7.65 14.87 7.66
CA VAL A 83 -7.81 13.47 7.29
C VAL A 83 -6.54 12.96 6.62
N ILE A 84 -6.01 11.87 7.14
CA ILE A 84 -4.83 11.18 6.59
C ILE A 84 -5.28 9.90 5.90
N ILE A 85 -5.25 9.88 4.58
CA ILE A 85 -5.60 8.71 3.77
C ILE A 85 -4.42 7.74 3.77
N LYS A 86 -4.66 6.52 4.25
CA LYS A 86 -3.70 5.41 4.27
C LYS A 86 -4.00 4.35 3.19
N SER A 87 -5.22 4.33 2.71
CA SER A 87 -5.65 3.41 1.66
C SER A 87 -4.88 3.65 0.37
N THR A 88 -4.47 2.58 -0.33
CA THR A 88 -3.82 2.70 -1.65
C THR A 88 -4.82 3.23 -2.68
N ILE A 89 -4.46 4.30 -3.33
CA ILE A 89 -5.28 5.01 -4.33
C ILE A 89 -4.45 5.37 -5.56
N PRO A 90 -5.05 5.54 -6.75
CA PRO A 90 -4.34 5.97 -7.96
C PRO A 90 -3.67 7.33 -7.81
N PRO A 91 -2.55 7.58 -8.53
CA PRO A 91 -1.87 8.86 -8.51
C PRO A 91 -2.79 10.03 -8.89
N GLY A 92 -2.70 11.15 -8.15
CA GLY A 92 -3.53 12.35 -8.31
C GLY A 92 -4.92 12.23 -7.70
N THR A 93 -5.20 11.18 -6.92
CA THR A 93 -6.51 10.98 -6.30
C THR A 93 -6.72 11.91 -5.10
N THR A 94 -5.72 12.14 -4.28
CA THR A 94 -5.86 12.99 -3.09
C THR A 94 -6.22 14.42 -3.47
N GLU A 95 -5.62 14.99 -4.52
CA GLU A 95 -5.95 16.31 -5.03
C GLU A 95 -7.40 16.39 -5.51
N LYS A 96 -7.85 15.40 -6.30
CA LYS A 96 -9.25 15.32 -6.78
C LYS A 96 -10.25 15.18 -5.62
N LEU A 97 -9.89 14.42 -4.58
CA LEU A 97 -10.71 14.31 -3.39
C LEU A 97 -10.72 15.62 -2.58
N GLN A 98 -9.59 16.33 -2.52
CA GLN A 98 -9.53 17.64 -1.86
C GLN A 98 -10.43 18.67 -2.55
N GLU A 99 -10.51 18.67 -3.87
CA GLU A 99 -11.43 19.52 -4.64
C GLU A 99 -12.90 19.13 -4.37
N LYS A 100 -13.18 17.83 -4.33
CA LYS A 100 -14.53 17.29 -4.10
C LYS A 100 -15.03 17.53 -2.66
N TYR A 101 -14.14 17.49 -1.68
CA TYR A 101 -14.44 17.67 -0.24
C TYR A 101 -13.72 18.93 0.31
N PRO A 102 -14.12 20.12 -0.10
CA PRO A 102 -13.39 21.36 0.21
C PRO A 102 -13.39 21.74 1.70
N THR A 103 -14.30 21.22 2.51
CA THR A 103 -14.30 21.41 3.96
C THR A 103 -13.22 20.61 4.67
N LEU A 104 -12.83 19.45 4.14
CA LEU A 104 -11.79 18.61 4.70
C LEU A 104 -10.38 19.15 4.38
N THR A 105 -9.41 18.70 5.14
CA THR A 105 -7.98 18.94 4.92
C THR A 105 -7.30 17.59 4.72
N LEU A 106 -7.03 17.23 3.45
CA LEU A 106 -6.60 15.88 3.08
C LEU A 106 -5.08 15.78 2.97
N LEU A 107 -4.51 14.78 3.63
CA LEU A 107 -3.13 14.32 3.48
C LEU A 107 -3.13 12.85 3.05
N PHE A 108 -2.03 12.41 2.45
CA PHE A 108 -1.81 11.02 2.09
C PHE A 108 -0.56 10.49 2.81
N ASN A 109 -0.68 9.34 3.46
CA ASN A 109 0.44 8.66 4.10
C ASN A 109 0.43 7.18 3.70
N PRO A 110 1.20 6.77 2.68
CA PRO A 110 1.26 5.39 2.25
C PRO A 110 1.78 4.48 3.36
N GLU A 111 1.43 3.20 3.28
CA GLU A 111 2.02 2.14 4.08
C GLU A 111 2.96 1.28 3.21
N PHE A 112 3.96 0.66 3.84
CA PHE A 112 4.93 -0.23 3.20
C PHE A 112 5.08 -1.54 3.97
N LEU A 113 4.00 -1.98 4.62
CA LEU A 113 3.96 -3.13 5.51
C LEU A 113 3.97 -4.44 4.73
N SER A 114 4.70 -5.42 5.22
CA SER A 114 4.57 -6.83 4.84
C SER A 114 3.54 -7.51 5.75
N GLU A 115 2.73 -8.43 5.21
CA GLU A 115 1.76 -9.19 6.03
C GLU A 115 2.44 -9.95 7.19
N ALA A 116 3.67 -10.44 6.97
CA ALA A 116 4.40 -11.25 7.94
C ALA A 116 4.99 -10.41 9.09
N THR A 117 5.35 -9.15 8.83
CA THR A 117 6.10 -8.27 9.75
C THR A 117 5.39 -6.95 10.00
N ALA A 118 4.08 -6.88 9.76
CA ALA A 118 3.31 -5.63 9.74
C ALA A 118 3.49 -4.76 11.00
N ARG A 119 3.61 -5.35 12.19
CA ARG A 119 3.84 -4.59 13.43
C ARG A 119 5.22 -3.99 13.46
N GLU A 120 6.24 -4.80 13.17
CA GLU A 120 7.64 -4.36 13.17
C GLU A 120 7.87 -3.29 12.09
N ASP A 121 7.38 -3.52 10.86
CA ASP A 121 7.49 -2.56 9.76
C ASP A 121 6.78 -1.24 10.08
N PHE A 122 5.72 -1.28 10.90
CA PHE A 122 4.99 -0.07 11.28
C PHE A 122 5.73 0.74 12.36
N ILE A 123 6.27 0.09 13.41
CA ILE A 123 6.92 0.80 14.53
C ILE A 123 8.37 1.19 14.23
N ASN A 124 9.06 0.43 13.35
CA ASN A 124 10.43 0.68 12.90
C ASN A 124 10.49 0.82 11.37
N PRO A 125 9.79 1.81 10.78
CA PRO A 125 9.74 1.96 9.33
C PRO A 125 11.10 2.43 8.77
N ASP A 126 11.45 1.94 7.58
CA ASP A 126 12.62 2.41 6.84
C ASP A 126 12.45 3.86 6.35
N ARG A 127 11.19 4.28 6.17
CA ARG A 127 10.82 5.64 5.73
C ARG A 127 9.40 6.01 6.15
N GLN A 128 9.17 7.33 6.31
CA GLN A 128 7.84 7.92 6.48
C GLN A 128 7.62 9.01 5.44
N LEU A 129 6.52 8.91 4.70
CA LEU A 129 6.13 9.89 3.69
C LEU A 129 4.83 10.55 4.09
N VAL A 130 4.78 11.89 4.06
CA VAL A 130 3.53 12.63 4.20
C VAL A 130 3.29 13.44 2.95
N GLY A 131 2.29 13.02 2.18
CA GLY A 131 1.81 13.68 0.99
C GLY A 131 0.80 14.77 1.34
N TYR A 132 0.97 15.99 0.81
CA TYR A 132 0.09 17.12 1.05
C TYR A 132 -0.59 17.61 -0.23
N THR A 133 -1.79 18.19 -0.06
CA THR A 133 -2.41 19.12 -1.00
C THR A 133 -2.03 20.56 -0.60
N ASP A 134 -2.24 21.55 -1.47
CA ASP A 134 -1.92 22.94 -1.12
C ASP A 134 -2.62 23.39 0.17
N LYS A 135 -3.87 22.93 0.39
CA LYS A 135 -4.64 23.23 1.61
C LYS A 135 -4.02 22.59 2.85
N SER A 136 -3.50 21.38 2.76
CA SER A 136 -3.03 20.60 3.90
C SER A 136 -1.54 20.77 4.22
N ARG A 137 -0.77 21.47 3.38
CA ARG A 137 0.69 21.61 3.50
C ARG A 137 1.14 22.06 4.90
N LYS A 138 0.43 23.00 5.52
CA LYS A 138 0.78 23.52 6.85
C LYS A 138 0.70 22.49 7.99
N TYR A 139 -0.05 21.39 7.78
CA TYR A 139 -0.20 20.31 8.76
C TYR A 139 0.77 19.14 8.55
N SER A 140 1.50 19.12 7.44
CA SER A 140 2.30 17.96 7.03
C SER A 140 3.40 17.61 8.03
N MET A 141 4.11 18.61 8.59
CA MET A 141 5.15 18.39 9.56
C MET A 141 4.57 17.88 10.89
N GLU A 142 3.43 18.39 11.33
CA GLU A 142 2.78 17.90 12.54
C GLU A 142 2.35 16.43 12.37
N VAL A 143 1.79 16.08 11.20
CA VAL A 143 1.41 14.69 10.90
C VAL A 143 2.65 13.79 10.83
N LEU A 144 3.75 14.23 10.20
CA LEU A 144 4.99 13.46 10.16
C LEU A 144 5.53 13.18 11.58
N ASN A 145 5.49 14.16 12.46
CA ASN A 145 5.94 14.05 13.85
C ASN A 145 5.02 13.20 14.75
N LEU A 146 3.77 12.95 14.35
CA LEU A 146 2.87 12.03 15.03
C LEU A 146 3.18 10.56 14.72
N LEU A 147 3.70 10.28 13.52
CA LEU A 147 3.99 8.92 13.04
C LEU A 147 5.27 8.36 13.68
N PRO A 148 5.51 7.04 13.62
CA PRO A 148 6.77 6.47 14.06
C PRO A 148 7.96 7.12 13.36
N GLU A 149 9.03 7.38 14.14
CA GLU A 149 10.28 7.91 13.61
C GLU A 149 10.88 6.94 12.57
N SER A 150 11.54 7.51 11.58
CA SER A 150 12.19 6.74 10.51
C SER A 150 13.53 7.37 10.12
N PRO A 151 14.49 6.58 9.62
CA PRO A 151 15.73 7.12 9.06
C PRO A 151 15.53 8.09 7.91
N TYR A 152 14.41 7.96 7.18
CA TYR A 152 14.04 8.84 6.09
C TYR A 152 12.59 9.33 6.24
N GLY A 153 12.43 10.51 6.83
CA GLY A 153 11.14 11.21 6.94
C GLY A 153 11.05 12.34 5.91
N VAL A 154 9.99 12.38 5.07
CA VAL A 154 9.86 13.40 4.04
C VAL A 154 8.42 13.87 3.85
N ILE A 155 8.28 15.16 3.56
CA ILE A 155 7.04 15.82 3.15
C ILE A 155 7.14 16.11 1.66
N MET A 156 6.12 15.70 0.88
CA MET A 156 6.06 15.86 -0.56
C MET A 156 4.63 16.14 -1.02
N LYS A 157 4.39 16.40 -2.31
CA LYS A 157 3.02 16.49 -2.83
C LYS A 157 2.30 15.14 -2.69
N ALA A 158 0.99 15.17 -2.52
CA ALA A 158 0.20 13.95 -2.36
C ALA A 158 0.37 12.99 -3.54
N SER A 159 0.38 13.51 -4.77
CA SER A 159 0.62 12.71 -5.98
C SER A 159 2.00 12.02 -6.01
N GLU A 160 3.04 12.67 -5.48
CA GLU A 160 4.38 12.09 -5.37
C GLU A 160 4.40 10.93 -4.37
N ALA A 161 3.75 11.09 -3.23
CA ALA A 161 3.62 10.03 -2.22
C ALA A 161 2.78 8.85 -2.73
N GLU A 162 1.69 9.11 -3.48
CA GLU A 162 0.88 8.10 -4.15
C GLU A 162 1.71 7.29 -5.15
N ILE A 163 2.48 7.96 -6.02
CA ILE A 163 3.39 7.31 -6.98
C ILE A 163 4.42 6.44 -6.25
N THR A 164 4.98 6.92 -5.13
CA THR A 164 5.99 6.18 -4.36
C THR A 164 5.45 4.84 -3.84
N LYS A 165 4.16 4.75 -3.48
CA LYS A 165 3.54 3.47 -3.14
C LYS A 165 3.58 2.48 -4.30
N TYR A 166 3.30 2.93 -5.52
CA TYR A 166 3.36 2.08 -6.72
C TYR A 166 4.79 1.67 -7.07
N VAL A 167 5.78 2.56 -6.90
CA VAL A 167 7.21 2.21 -7.06
C VAL A 167 7.55 1.00 -6.22
N ASN A 168 7.15 0.99 -4.94
CA ASN A 168 7.41 -0.14 -4.04
C ASN A 168 6.75 -1.44 -4.52
N ASN A 169 5.46 -1.38 -4.80
CA ASN A 169 4.69 -2.58 -5.12
C ASN A 169 5.02 -3.13 -6.51
N PHE A 170 5.27 -2.27 -7.50
CA PHE A 170 5.71 -2.71 -8.82
C PHE A 170 7.14 -3.29 -8.78
N HIS A 171 8.06 -2.69 -8.02
CA HIS A 171 9.39 -3.26 -7.81
C HIS A 171 9.29 -4.68 -7.24
N GLY A 172 8.46 -4.91 -6.22
CA GLY A 172 8.24 -6.25 -5.67
C GLY A 172 7.72 -7.23 -6.73
N ALA A 173 6.70 -6.83 -7.50
CA ALA A 173 6.16 -7.65 -8.59
C ALA A 173 7.21 -7.98 -9.66
N LEU A 174 8.02 -7.00 -10.05
CA LEU A 174 9.11 -7.20 -11.01
C LEU A 174 10.17 -8.18 -10.48
N MET A 175 10.54 -8.07 -9.19
CA MET A 175 11.53 -8.97 -8.58
C MET A 175 11.04 -10.41 -8.53
N VAL A 176 9.75 -10.65 -8.29
CA VAL A 176 9.17 -12.02 -8.39
C VAL A 176 9.34 -12.56 -9.82
N ILE A 177 9.05 -11.76 -10.85
CA ILE A 177 9.20 -12.20 -12.25
C ILE A 177 10.66 -12.40 -12.61
N PHE A 178 11.55 -11.54 -12.12
CA PHE A 178 13.00 -11.68 -12.29
C PHE A 178 13.51 -13.02 -11.73
N ALA A 179 13.14 -13.37 -10.50
CA ALA A 179 13.54 -14.63 -9.89
C ALA A 179 13.00 -15.85 -10.65
N ASN A 180 11.72 -15.80 -11.07
CA ASN A 180 11.10 -16.86 -11.87
C ASN A 180 11.78 -17.05 -13.22
N PHE A 181 12.23 -15.97 -13.86
CA PHE A 181 12.95 -16.05 -15.13
C PHE A 181 14.28 -16.82 -15.00
N PHE A 182 15.07 -16.54 -13.96
CA PHE A 182 16.31 -17.28 -13.71
C PHE A 182 16.06 -18.71 -13.24
N TYR A 183 15.00 -18.95 -12.51
CA TYR A 183 14.56 -20.31 -12.18
C TYR A 183 14.29 -21.12 -13.46
N ASP A 184 13.56 -20.58 -14.43
CA ASP A 184 13.25 -21.28 -15.70
C ASP A 184 14.54 -21.57 -16.51
N ILE A 185 15.55 -20.68 -16.46
CA ILE A 185 16.86 -20.92 -17.08
C ILE A 185 17.56 -22.11 -16.40
N CYS A 186 17.62 -22.11 -15.05
CA CYS A 186 18.24 -23.18 -14.29
C CYS A 186 17.60 -24.54 -14.59
N GLU A 187 16.26 -24.62 -14.57
CA GLU A 187 15.52 -25.83 -14.95
C GLU A 187 15.90 -26.30 -16.37
N LYS A 188 16.03 -25.37 -17.32
CA LYS A 188 16.32 -25.72 -18.72
C LYS A 188 17.70 -26.35 -18.93
N ILE A 189 18.69 -25.95 -18.12
CA ILE A 189 20.09 -26.43 -18.25
C ILE A 189 20.49 -27.41 -17.13
N GLY A 190 19.60 -27.76 -16.21
CA GLY A 190 19.87 -28.65 -15.07
C GLY A 190 20.76 -28.03 -13.99
N ALA A 191 20.74 -26.70 -13.84
CA ALA A 191 21.48 -25.98 -12.79
C ALA A 191 20.68 -25.90 -11.50
N ASP A 192 21.37 -25.87 -10.36
CA ASP A 192 20.75 -25.68 -9.03
C ASP A 192 20.40 -24.19 -8.85
N PHE A 193 19.10 -23.87 -8.88
CA PHE A 193 18.61 -22.50 -8.66
C PHE A 193 18.95 -21.97 -7.26
N GLU A 194 18.97 -22.81 -6.24
CA GLU A 194 19.31 -22.37 -4.88
C GLU A 194 20.76 -21.91 -4.77
N ALA A 195 21.67 -22.58 -5.48
CA ALA A 195 23.06 -22.14 -5.57
C ALA A 195 23.18 -20.80 -6.31
N VAL A 196 22.48 -20.65 -7.45
CA VAL A 196 22.44 -19.38 -8.22
C VAL A 196 21.83 -18.26 -7.40
N LYS A 197 20.71 -18.51 -6.70
CA LYS A 197 20.04 -17.56 -5.81
C LYS A 197 20.97 -17.08 -4.70
N LYS A 198 21.62 -17.99 -3.97
CA LYS A 198 22.56 -17.64 -2.89
C LYS A 198 23.73 -16.79 -3.40
N ALA A 199 24.33 -17.19 -4.51
CA ALA A 199 25.43 -16.43 -5.13
C ALA A 199 24.98 -15.04 -5.59
N GLY A 200 23.83 -14.94 -6.25
CA GLY A 200 23.25 -13.67 -6.67
C GLY A 200 22.93 -12.75 -5.48
N GLN A 201 22.31 -13.29 -4.43
CA GLN A 201 21.97 -12.54 -3.22
C GLN A 201 23.18 -12.11 -2.39
N ALA A 202 24.35 -12.69 -2.58
CA ALA A 202 25.60 -12.25 -1.96
C ALA A 202 26.10 -10.91 -2.55
N SER A 203 25.64 -10.53 -3.74
CA SER A 203 25.91 -9.23 -4.34
C SER A 203 25.22 -8.10 -3.54
N LYS A 204 25.97 -7.02 -3.27
CA LYS A 204 25.40 -5.80 -2.66
C LYS A 204 24.32 -5.15 -3.54
N TRP A 205 24.37 -5.36 -4.86
CA TRP A 205 23.40 -4.84 -5.82
C TRP A 205 22.09 -5.62 -5.82
N VAL A 206 22.18 -6.95 -5.79
CA VAL A 206 21.03 -7.85 -5.95
C VAL A 206 20.44 -8.25 -4.59
N GLY A 207 21.27 -8.35 -3.58
CA GLY A 207 20.95 -8.94 -2.28
C GLY A 207 20.50 -7.96 -1.20
N SER A 208 19.81 -6.87 -1.55
CA SER A 208 19.19 -6.02 -0.51
C SER A 208 18.19 -6.83 0.33
N PRO A 209 17.96 -6.47 1.62
CA PRO A 209 17.05 -7.23 2.49
C PRO A 209 15.67 -7.46 1.89
N MET A 210 15.08 -6.46 1.25
CA MET A 210 13.80 -6.56 0.55
C MET A 210 13.91 -7.38 -0.75
N GLY A 211 15.01 -7.25 -1.50
CA GLY A 211 15.26 -8.00 -2.72
C GLY A 211 15.29 -9.51 -2.48
N ARG A 212 15.93 -9.95 -1.38
CA ARG A 212 16.06 -11.38 -1.04
C ARG A 212 14.72 -12.10 -0.89
N MET A 213 13.73 -11.45 -0.32
CA MET A 213 12.42 -12.03 -0.06
C MET A 213 11.70 -12.41 -1.36
N TYR A 214 11.88 -11.63 -2.43
CA TYR A 214 11.23 -11.87 -3.72
C TYR A 214 11.94 -12.89 -4.62
N TRP A 215 13.09 -13.44 -4.18
CA TRP A 215 13.77 -14.56 -4.84
C TRP A 215 13.21 -15.94 -4.45
N GLU A 216 12.24 -15.98 -3.53
CA GLU A 216 11.52 -17.22 -3.22
C GLU A 216 10.51 -17.53 -4.33
N VAL A 217 10.96 -18.34 -5.30
CA VAL A 217 10.16 -18.71 -6.49
C VAL A 217 8.89 -19.45 -6.08
N PHE A 218 8.99 -20.34 -5.08
CA PHE A 218 7.85 -21.12 -4.56
C PHE A 218 7.34 -20.55 -3.24
N HIS A 219 6.75 -19.37 -3.25
CA HIS A 219 6.08 -18.83 -2.07
C HIS A 219 4.79 -19.61 -1.77
N LYS A 220 4.72 -20.25 -0.57
CA LYS A 220 3.59 -21.13 -0.19
C LYS A 220 3.30 -22.22 -1.25
N GLY A 221 4.35 -22.76 -1.88
CA GLY A 221 4.26 -23.81 -2.90
C GLY A 221 3.79 -23.35 -4.29
N LYS A 222 3.76 -22.06 -4.57
CA LYS A 222 3.27 -21.48 -5.83
C LYS A 222 4.27 -20.49 -6.42
N ARG A 223 4.38 -20.48 -7.75
CA ARG A 223 5.20 -19.52 -8.51
C ARG A 223 4.40 -18.31 -8.93
N GLY A 224 5.10 -17.20 -9.19
CA GLY A 224 4.50 -15.94 -9.59
C GLY A 224 3.98 -15.11 -8.41
N TYR A 225 3.52 -13.92 -8.71
CA TYR A 225 2.91 -13.06 -7.69
C TYR A 225 1.39 -13.15 -7.70
N GLY A 226 0.82 -13.06 -6.51
CA GLY A 226 -0.62 -13.08 -6.25
C GLY A 226 -0.95 -12.21 -5.04
N GLY A 227 -2.00 -12.62 -4.32
CA GLY A 227 -2.46 -11.92 -3.12
C GLY A 227 -3.24 -10.64 -3.44
N LYS A 228 -3.48 -9.84 -2.42
CA LYS A 228 -4.38 -8.68 -2.51
C LYS A 228 -3.72 -7.41 -3.07
N CYS A 229 -2.37 -7.35 -3.10
CA CYS A 229 -1.65 -6.10 -3.39
C CYS A 229 -1.10 -6.06 -4.82
N PHE A 230 -0.15 -6.93 -5.17
CA PHE A 230 0.57 -6.83 -6.44
C PHE A 230 -0.33 -6.88 -7.68
N PRO A 231 -1.27 -7.84 -7.83
CA PRO A 231 -2.11 -7.90 -9.03
C PRO A 231 -2.91 -6.62 -9.25
N LYS A 232 -3.60 -6.15 -8.22
CA LYS A 232 -4.45 -4.95 -8.33
C LYS A 232 -3.65 -3.67 -8.60
N ASP A 233 -2.47 -3.53 -7.96
CA ASP A 233 -1.65 -2.33 -8.09
C ASP A 233 -0.96 -2.30 -9.46
N VAL A 234 -0.49 -3.44 -9.98
CA VAL A 234 0.04 -3.57 -11.34
C VAL A 234 -1.02 -3.20 -12.38
N ASP A 235 -2.23 -3.78 -12.30
CA ASP A 235 -3.29 -3.52 -13.27
C ASP A 235 -3.81 -2.07 -13.18
N SER A 236 -3.93 -1.53 -11.97
CA SER A 236 -4.32 -0.14 -11.80
C SER A 236 -3.27 0.82 -12.36
N LEU A 237 -1.99 0.53 -12.14
CA LEU A 237 -0.91 1.36 -12.68
C LEU A 237 -0.86 1.29 -14.22
N ILE A 238 -1.06 0.12 -14.82
CA ILE A 238 -1.19 -0.01 -16.28
C ILE A 238 -2.31 0.89 -16.82
N LYS A 239 -3.49 0.84 -16.19
CA LYS A 239 -4.62 1.66 -16.60
C LYS A 239 -4.32 3.14 -16.47
N TRP A 240 -3.82 3.57 -15.31
CA TRP A 240 -3.46 4.96 -15.06
C TRP A 240 -2.43 5.47 -16.08
N CYS A 241 -1.39 4.68 -16.37
CA CYS A 241 -0.39 5.01 -17.38
C CYS A 241 -1.01 5.20 -18.77
N LYS A 242 -1.91 4.30 -19.19
CA LYS A 242 -2.62 4.41 -20.48
C LYS A 242 -3.48 5.67 -20.56
N GLU A 243 -4.21 5.98 -19.50
CA GLU A 243 -5.06 7.18 -19.41
C GLU A 243 -4.25 8.48 -19.43
N ASN A 244 -2.97 8.43 -19.01
CA ASN A 244 -2.07 9.57 -18.94
C ASN A 244 -0.94 9.54 -20.01
N ASN A 245 -1.06 8.70 -21.05
CA ASN A 245 -0.09 8.58 -22.14
C ASN A 245 1.34 8.23 -21.69
N VAL A 246 1.49 7.44 -20.63
CA VAL A 246 2.76 6.89 -20.16
C VAL A 246 2.99 5.51 -20.79
N ASN A 247 4.21 5.23 -21.26
CA ASN A 247 4.56 3.93 -21.83
C ASN A 247 4.37 2.80 -20.80
N THR A 248 3.68 1.71 -21.21
CA THR A 248 3.32 0.58 -20.35
C THR A 248 4.07 -0.70 -20.67
N GLU A 249 5.03 -0.72 -21.60
CA GLU A 249 5.67 -1.93 -22.08
C GLU A 249 6.27 -2.79 -20.97
N ILE A 250 7.03 -2.19 -20.05
CA ILE A 250 7.70 -2.94 -18.98
C ILE A 250 6.69 -3.55 -18.01
N ILE A 251 5.67 -2.78 -17.60
CA ILE A 251 4.69 -3.26 -16.61
C ILE A 251 3.73 -4.27 -17.22
N GLU A 252 3.34 -4.10 -18.49
CA GLU A 252 2.55 -5.09 -19.23
C GLU A 252 3.34 -6.38 -19.51
N ALA A 253 4.63 -6.29 -19.84
CA ALA A 253 5.49 -7.46 -19.99
C ALA A 253 5.58 -8.24 -18.67
N THR A 254 5.77 -7.55 -17.55
CA THR A 254 5.79 -8.13 -16.20
C THR A 254 4.46 -8.84 -15.90
N ARG A 255 3.34 -8.19 -16.16
CA ARG A 255 2.00 -8.75 -16.00
C ARG A 255 1.78 -9.99 -16.86
N LYS A 256 2.11 -9.93 -18.14
CA LYS A 256 2.00 -11.06 -19.08
C LYS A 256 2.82 -12.27 -18.62
N ALA A 257 4.04 -12.03 -18.14
CA ALA A 257 4.91 -13.07 -17.59
C ALA A 257 4.26 -13.74 -16.37
N ASN A 258 3.71 -12.95 -15.42
CA ASN A 258 3.00 -13.48 -14.28
C ASN A 258 1.78 -14.34 -14.66
N VAL A 259 0.94 -13.86 -15.56
CA VAL A 259 -0.23 -14.61 -16.07
C VAL A 259 0.19 -15.95 -16.66
N ARG A 260 1.29 -16.00 -17.44
CA ARG A 260 1.84 -17.24 -17.99
C ARG A 260 2.28 -18.21 -16.90
N ILE A 261 3.01 -17.72 -15.89
CA ILE A 261 3.48 -18.51 -14.75
C ILE A 261 2.30 -19.08 -13.96
N LEU A 262 1.27 -18.29 -13.68
CA LEU A 262 0.06 -18.76 -12.99
C LEU A 262 -0.68 -19.82 -13.80
N LYS A 263 -0.90 -19.60 -15.10
CA LYS A 263 -1.56 -20.56 -16.00
C LYS A 263 -0.84 -21.90 -16.09
N SER A 264 0.51 -21.93 -16.08
CA SER A 264 1.28 -23.18 -16.10
C SER A 264 1.06 -24.05 -14.87
N GLN A 265 0.49 -23.48 -13.80
CA GLN A 265 0.13 -24.17 -12.56
C GLN A 265 -1.38 -24.39 -12.41
N GLY A 266 -2.17 -24.19 -13.48
CA GLY A 266 -3.64 -24.29 -13.45
C GLY A 266 -4.33 -23.18 -12.65
N MET A 267 -3.62 -22.05 -12.38
CA MET A 267 -4.14 -20.94 -11.58
C MET A 267 -4.54 -19.75 -12.45
N THR A 268 -5.44 -18.93 -11.89
CA THR A 268 -5.75 -17.58 -12.39
C THR A 268 -5.39 -16.55 -11.33
N GLU A 269 -5.27 -15.28 -11.69
CA GLU A 269 -5.00 -14.19 -10.73
C GLU A 269 -6.06 -14.15 -9.62
N LYS A 270 -7.35 -14.40 -9.97
CA LYS A 270 -8.47 -14.51 -9.00
C LYS A 270 -8.33 -15.70 -8.03
N VAL A 271 -7.76 -16.81 -8.47
CA VAL A 271 -7.52 -18.01 -7.62
C VAL A 271 -6.33 -17.81 -6.72
N ALA A 272 -5.27 -17.14 -7.20
CA ALA A 272 -4.12 -16.77 -6.38
C ALA A 272 -4.48 -15.82 -5.24
N GLU A 273 -5.52 -15.00 -5.40
CA GLU A 273 -6.05 -14.10 -4.36
C GLU A 273 -6.79 -14.85 -3.23
N LYS A 274 -7.46 -15.96 -3.56
CA LYS A 274 -8.27 -16.75 -2.60
C LYS A 274 -7.47 -17.81 -1.83
N SER A 275 -6.23 -18.07 -2.21
CA SER A 275 -5.40 -19.08 -1.54
C SER A 275 -4.66 -18.48 -0.36
N LYS A 276 -5.41 -18.29 0.72
CA LYS A 276 -4.91 -18.06 2.08
C LYS A 276 -4.70 -19.37 2.82
#